data_2c7387b5f592abf6a6172cfc67155e5f
#
_entry.id   2c7387b5f592abf6a6172cfc67155e5f
#
_cell.length_a   1.000
_cell.length_b   1.000
_cell.length_c   1.000
_cell.angle_alpha   90.00
_cell.angle_beta   90.00
_cell.angle_gamma   90.00
#
_symmetry.space_group_name_H-M   'P 1'
#
loop_
_entity.id
_entity.type
_entity.pdbx_description
1 polymer ?
#
loop_
_entity_poly.entity_id
_entity_poly.type
_entity_poly.pdbx_seq_one_letter_code
_entity_poly.pdbx_strand_id
1 'polypeptide(L)'
;MPETTSWSLVQTEFPEDCNIILGQSHFIKTVEDLFEALVTSSPSLRFGIAFCEASGDCLVRREGNDEELVAVAVENAKKIAAGHSFFIVLRNGYPINVLNRVKDCQEVCRIFAATAN
;
A
#
# COMPACT_ATOMS: atom_id res chain seq x y z
N MET A 1 -28.47 -0.55 18.49
CA MET A 1 -27.41 0.27 19.03
C MET A 1 -27.13 1.47 18.12
N PRO A 2 -27.13 2.64 18.71
CA PRO A 2 -26.85 3.81 17.87
C PRO A 2 -25.43 3.81 17.38
N GLU A 3 -25.28 4.11 16.12
CA GLU A 3 -24.00 4.23 15.51
C GLU A 3 -23.61 5.70 15.41
N THR A 4 -22.44 6.02 15.85
CA THR A 4 -21.93 7.36 15.63
C THR A 4 -20.92 7.30 14.50
N THR A 5 -21.16 8.09 13.48
CA THR A 5 -20.20 8.26 12.39
C THR A 5 -19.28 9.39 12.77
N SER A 6 -17.99 9.12 12.68
CA SER A 6 -17.00 10.16 12.94
C SER A 6 -16.02 10.20 11.76
N TRP A 7 -15.41 11.34 11.60
CA TRP A 7 -14.41 11.56 10.56
C TRP A 7 -13.10 11.97 11.22
N SER A 8 -12.02 11.44 10.72
CA SER A 8 -10.70 11.86 11.18
C SER A 8 -9.80 12.05 9.97
N LEU A 9 -8.86 12.98 10.11
CA LEU A 9 -7.85 13.19 9.09
C LEU A 9 -6.63 12.37 9.44
N VAL A 10 -6.10 11.67 8.45
CA VAL A 10 -4.87 10.92 8.61
C VAL A 10 -3.82 11.57 7.72
N GLN A 11 -2.76 12.08 8.34
CA GLN A 11 -1.68 12.71 7.60
C GLN A 11 -0.70 11.62 7.17
N THR A 12 -0.64 11.34 5.88
CA THR A 12 0.37 10.44 5.35
C THR A 12 1.70 11.16 5.24
N GLU A 13 2.79 10.44 5.50
CA GLU A 13 4.12 11.03 5.46
C GLU A 13 5.05 10.10 4.69
N PHE A 14 5.73 10.65 3.69
CA PHE A 14 6.68 9.88 2.90
C PHE A 14 7.72 10.85 2.31
N PRO A 15 8.90 10.35 1.92
CA PRO A 15 9.95 11.21 1.37
C PRO A 15 9.49 11.97 0.13
N GLU A 16 10.03 13.17 -0.08
CA GLU A 16 9.64 14.03 -1.19
C GLU A 16 9.83 13.37 -2.56
N ASP A 17 10.81 12.49 -2.67
CA ASP A 17 11.10 11.81 -3.94
C ASP A 17 10.27 10.56 -4.13
N CYS A 18 9.27 10.34 -3.30
CA CYS A 18 8.43 9.15 -3.35
C CYS A 18 7.00 9.47 -3.78
N ASN A 19 6.34 8.44 -4.29
CA ASN A 19 4.93 8.48 -4.66
C ASN A 19 4.23 7.35 -3.96
N ILE A 20 2.91 7.42 -3.85
CA ILE A 20 2.16 6.42 -3.10
C ILE A 20 0.97 5.89 -3.89
N ILE A 21 0.60 4.66 -3.55
CA ILE A 21 -0.67 4.06 -3.99
C ILE A 21 -1.35 3.52 -2.74
N LEU A 22 -2.60 3.90 -2.55
CA LEU A 22 -3.41 3.41 -1.44
C LEU A 22 -4.62 2.70 -2.03
N GLY A 23 -4.87 1.49 -1.58
CA GLY A 23 -5.98 0.71 -2.12
C GLY A 23 -6.53 -0.28 -1.12
N GLN A 24 -7.43 -1.11 -1.61
CA GLN A 24 -8.10 -2.14 -0.83
C GLN A 24 -7.98 -3.48 -1.54
N SER A 25 -7.71 -4.52 -0.76
CA SER A 25 -7.71 -5.88 -1.26
C SER A 25 -8.31 -6.77 -0.18
N HIS A 26 -8.61 -8.03 -0.52
CA HIS A 26 -9.35 -8.86 0.41
C HIS A 26 -8.65 -10.16 0.81
N PHE A 27 -7.34 -10.26 0.60
CA PHE A 27 -6.63 -11.49 0.90
C PHE A 27 -5.18 -11.18 1.27
N ILE A 28 -4.65 -11.86 2.26
CA ILE A 28 -3.29 -11.59 2.75
C ILE A 28 -2.22 -11.88 1.70
N LYS A 29 -2.50 -12.74 0.75
CA LYS A 29 -1.57 -13.02 -0.35
C LYS A 29 -1.32 -11.79 -1.22
N THR A 30 -2.11 -10.74 -1.05
CA THR A 30 -1.93 -9.47 -1.75
C THR A 30 -0.49 -8.96 -1.68
N VAL A 31 0.14 -9.08 -0.50
CA VAL A 31 1.50 -8.56 -0.31
C VAL A 31 2.47 -9.22 -1.28
N GLU A 32 2.34 -10.54 -1.43
CA GLU A 32 3.21 -11.30 -2.32
C GLU A 32 2.94 -10.98 -3.78
N ASP A 33 1.67 -10.89 -4.15
CA ASP A 33 1.31 -10.60 -5.54
C ASP A 33 1.67 -9.17 -5.92
N LEU A 34 1.51 -8.22 -5.01
CA LEU A 34 1.95 -6.86 -5.25
C LEU A 34 3.47 -6.78 -5.37
N PHE A 35 4.18 -7.54 -4.53
CA PHE A 35 5.64 -7.59 -4.63
C PHE A 35 6.06 -8.05 -6.01
N GLU A 36 5.48 -9.14 -6.50
CA GLU A 36 5.80 -9.67 -7.83
C GLU A 36 5.47 -8.66 -8.92
N ALA A 37 4.33 -8.01 -8.82
CA ALA A 37 3.93 -7.02 -9.80
C ALA A 37 4.92 -5.85 -9.87
N LEU A 38 5.40 -5.41 -8.72
CA LEU A 38 6.29 -4.26 -8.66
C LEU A 38 7.73 -4.60 -8.99
N VAL A 39 8.23 -5.72 -8.45
CA VAL A 39 9.63 -6.08 -8.65
C VAL A 39 9.93 -6.42 -10.10
N THR A 40 8.94 -6.86 -10.86
CA THR A 40 9.10 -7.19 -12.26
C THR A 40 8.81 -6.02 -13.20
N SER A 41 8.42 -4.87 -12.65
CA SER A 41 8.07 -3.71 -13.49
C SER A 41 9.29 -2.98 -14.02
N SER A 42 10.33 -2.83 -13.21
CA SER A 42 11.52 -2.12 -13.60
C SER A 42 12.66 -2.47 -12.65
N PRO A 43 13.87 -2.68 -13.17
CA PRO A 43 15.01 -3.00 -12.29
C PRO A 43 15.41 -1.86 -11.37
N SER A 44 15.05 -0.63 -11.69
CA SER A 44 15.43 0.52 -10.86
C SER A 44 14.37 0.92 -9.85
N LEU A 45 13.18 0.33 -9.91
CA LEU A 45 12.11 0.69 -9.01
C LEU A 45 12.41 0.23 -7.59
N ARG A 46 12.29 1.16 -6.64
CA ARG A 46 12.39 0.86 -5.21
C ARG A 46 11.03 1.03 -4.59
N PHE A 47 10.66 0.12 -3.70
CA PHE A 47 9.31 0.18 -3.16
C PHE A 47 9.18 -0.51 -1.80
N GLY A 48 8.13 -0.11 -1.09
CA GLY A 48 7.68 -0.77 0.13
C GLY A 48 6.18 -0.95 0.08
N ILE A 49 5.70 -2.05 0.65
CA ILE A 49 4.29 -2.41 0.68
C ILE A 49 3.91 -2.75 2.11
N ALA A 50 2.74 -2.28 2.54
CA ALA A 50 2.15 -2.68 3.82
C ALA A 50 0.69 -3.01 3.59
N PHE A 51 0.21 -4.06 4.24
CA PHE A 51 -1.18 -4.52 4.13
C PHE A 51 -1.72 -4.76 5.53
N CYS A 52 -2.88 -4.19 5.81
CA CYS A 52 -3.55 -4.35 7.11
C CYS A 52 -4.48 -5.55 7.06
N GLU A 53 -4.21 -6.56 7.90
CA GLU A 53 -5.11 -7.69 8.03
C GLU A 53 -6.40 -7.24 8.70
N ALA A 54 -7.49 -7.91 8.36
CA ALA A 54 -8.80 -7.54 8.90
C ALA A 54 -9.33 -8.54 9.91
N SER A 55 -8.61 -9.63 10.17
CA SER A 55 -9.08 -10.67 11.08
C SER A 55 -7.92 -11.17 11.92
N GLY A 56 -8.25 -11.97 12.92
CA GLY A 56 -7.24 -12.47 13.84
C GLY A 56 -6.59 -11.33 14.61
N ASP A 57 -5.28 -11.34 14.64
CA ASP A 57 -4.51 -10.32 15.37
C ASP A 57 -4.41 -9.00 14.63
N CYS A 58 -4.97 -8.91 13.41
CA CYS A 58 -4.97 -7.70 12.61
C CYS A 58 -3.56 -7.13 12.43
N LEU A 59 -2.64 -7.99 12.02
CA LEU A 59 -1.26 -7.60 11.83
C LEU A 59 -1.07 -6.81 10.55
N VAL A 60 0.04 -6.07 10.50
CA VAL A 60 0.44 -5.37 9.28
C VAL A 60 1.50 -6.23 8.59
N ARG A 61 1.17 -6.72 7.39
CA ARG A 61 2.11 -7.47 6.59
C ARG A 61 2.91 -6.52 5.72
N ARG A 62 4.16 -6.88 5.46
CA ARG A 62 5.07 -5.99 4.74
C ARG A 62 5.92 -6.76 3.73
N GLU A 63 6.25 -6.10 2.64
CA GLU A 63 7.18 -6.59 1.64
C GLU A 63 7.82 -5.40 0.91
N GLY A 64 8.91 -5.64 0.23
CA GLY A 64 9.53 -4.59 -0.57
C GLY A 64 10.98 -4.89 -0.85
N ASN A 65 11.58 -4.05 -1.67
CA ASN A 65 13.00 -4.15 -2.01
C ASN A 65 13.83 -3.00 -1.44
N ASP A 66 13.24 -2.19 -0.57
CA ASP A 66 13.90 -1.04 0.04
C ASP A 66 13.41 -0.93 1.48
N GLU A 67 14.30 -1.17 2.44
CA GLU A 67 13.90 -1.21 3.85
C GLU A 67 13.35 0.11 4.35
N GLU A 68 13.87 1.23 3.89
CA GLU A 68 13.35 2.54 4.26
C GLU A 68 11.91 2.68 3.80
N LEU A 69 11.63 2.30 2.56
CA LEU A 69 10.27 2.44 2.01
C LEU A 69 9.29 1.47 2.62
N VAL A 70 9.76 0.27 2.99
CA VAL A 70 8.92 -0.67 3.74
C VAL A 70 8.52 -0.06 5.08
N ALA A 71 9.46 0.55 5.79
CA ALA A 71 9.17 1.20 7.07
C ALA A 71 8.17 2.35 6.91
N VAL A 72 8.33 3.14 5.86
CA VAL A 72 7.40 4.24 5.56
C VAL A 72 6.01 3.69 5.29
N ALA A 73 5.91 2.63 4.48
CA ALA A 73 4.62 2.01 4.17
C ALA A 73 3.93 1.51 5.43
N VAL A 74 4.68 0.84 6.32
CA VAL A 74 4.14 0.29 7.57
C VAL A 74 3.64 1.42 8.47
N GLU A 75 4.40 2.51 8.60
CA GLU A 75 4.00 3.63 9.43
C GLU A 75 2.68 4.24 8.95
N ASN A 76 2.54 4.42 7.64
CA ASN A 76 1.30 4.97 7.09
C ASN A 76 0.13 4.00 7.25
N ALA A 77 0.37 2.71 7.03
CA ALA A 77 -0.66 1.69 7.21
C ALA A 77 -1.17 1.68 8.65
N LYS A 78 -0.28 1.83 9.62
CA LYS A 78 -0.67 1.88 11.03
C LYS A 78 -1.53 3.11 11.34
N LYS A 79 -1.21 4.23 10.73
CA LYS A 79 -2.02 5.46 10.91
C LYS A 79 -3.41 5.30 10.34
N ILE A 80 -3.52 4.69 9.17
CA ILE A 80 -4.81 4.47 8.50
C ILE A 80 -5.62 3.43 9.25
N ALA A 81 -4.97 2.37 9.70
CA ALA A 81 -5.56 1.34 10.55
C ALA A 81 -6.88 0.76 10.03
N ALA A 82 -7.00 0.63 8.73
CA ALA A 82 -8.23 0.10 8.12
C ALA A 82 -7.93 -1.29 7.56
N GLY A 83 -8.64 -2.29 8.05
CA GLY A 83 -8.47 -3.65 7.58
C GLY A 83 -8.70 -3.76 6.08
N HIS A 84 -7.92 -4.61 5.42
CA HIS A 84 -7.93 -4.84 3.99
C HIS A 84 -7.35 -3.68 3.17
N SER A 85 -6.80 -2.64 3.81
CA SER A 85 -6.13 -1.59 3.05
C SER A 85 -4.67 -1.95 2.83
N PHE A 86 -4.12 -1.52 1.69
CA PHE A 86 -2.69 -1.63 1.44
C PHE A 86 -2.13 -0.27 1.08
N PHE A 87 -0.86 -0.08 1.40
CA PHE A 87 -0.16 1.17 1.18
C PHE A 87 1.16 0.84 0.48
N ILE A 88 1.38 1.45 -0.68
CA ILE A 88 2.60 1.25 -1.45
C ILE A 88 3.35 2.57 -1.52
N VAL A 89 4.67 2.52 -1.30
CA VAL A 89 5.55 3.67 -1.45
C VAL A 89 6.53 3.36 -2.57
N LEU A 90 6.64 4.26 -3.53
CA LEU A 90 7.48 4.07 -4.72
C LEU A 90 8.57 5.13 -4.80
N ARG A 91 9.76 4.71 -5.19
CA ARG A 91 10.88 5.60 -5.52
C ARG A 91 11.46 5.16 -6.85
N ASN A 92 11.92 6.12 -7.67
CA ASN A 92 12.44 5.85 -9.01
C ASN A 92 11.37 5.33 -9.96
N GLY A 93 10.12 5.71 -9.72
CA GLY A 93 9.00 5.35 -10.58
C GLY A 93 7.75 6.03 -10.10
N TYR A 94 6.75 6.04 -10.96
CA TYR A 94 5.47 6.70 -10.68
C TYR A 94 4.35 5.68 -10.67
N PRO A 95 3.23 5.98 -10.01
CA PRO A 95 2.08 5.05 -10.03
C PRO A 95 1.69 4.61 -11.43
N ILE A 96 1.74 5.51 -12.41
CA ILE A 96 1.36 5.16 -13.77
C ILE A 96 2.21 4.03 -14.35
N ASN A 97 3.43 3.86 -13.87
CA ASN A 97 4.31 2.81 -14.35
C ASN A 97 3.88 1.42 -13.90
N VAL A 98 3.13 1.33 -12.80
CA VAL A 98 2.82 0.05 -12.17
C VAL A 98 1.33 -0.16 -11.91
N LEU A 99 0.51 0.89 -12.04
CA LEU A 99 -0.87 0.85 -11.59
C LEU A 99 -1.68 -0.26 -12.24
N ASN A 100 -1.52 -0.48 -13.53
CA ASN A 100 -2.27 -1.55 -14.21
C ASN A 100 -1.88 -2.91 -13.65
N ARG A 101 -0.62 -3.13 -13.36
CA ARG A 101 -0.17 -4.40 -12.77
C ARG A 101 -0.75 -4.60 -11.38
N VAL A 102 -0.82 -3.52 -10.61
CA VAL A 102 -1.44 -3.58 -9.28
C VAL A 102 -2.92 -3.95 -9.42
N LYS A 103 -3.62 -3.29 -10.33
CA LYS A 103 -5.04 -3.55 -10.53
C LYS A 103 -5.32 -4.95 -11.08
N ASP A 104 -4.36 -5.55 -11.76
CA ASP A 104 -4.52 -6.89 -12.30
C ASP A 104 -4.36 -7.98 -11.24
N CYS A 105 -3.87 -7.65 -10.06
CA CYS A 105 -3.84 -8.64 -8.97
C CYS A 105 -5.28 -8.96 -8.59
N GLN A 106 -5.60 -10.26 -8.56
CA GLN A 106 -6.98 -10.71 -8.31
C GLN A 106 -7.56 -10.18 -7.01
N GLU A 107 -6.72 -10.05 -6.00
CA GLU A 107 -7.15 -9.66 -4.66
C GLU A 107 -7.48 -8.17 -4.56
N VAL A 108 -6.97 -7.37 -5.48
CA VAL A 108 -7.14 -5.91 -5.40
C VAL A 108 -8.56 -5.54 -5.80
N CYS A 109 -9.29 -4.92 -4.87
CA CYS A 109 -10.68 -4.53 -5.07
C CYS A 109 -10.77 -3.14 -5.70
N ARG A 110 -9.95 -2.21 -5.22
CA ARG A 110 -10.01 -0.83 -5.72
C ARG A 110 -8.77 -0.06 -5.29
N ILE A 111 -8.53 1.02 -6.01
CA ILE A 111 -7.49 1.98 -5.69
C ILE A 111 -8.19 3.23 -5.19
N PHE A 112 -7.82 3.71 -4.00
CA PHE A 112 -8.38 4.93 -3.43
C PHE A 112 -7.61 6.16 -3.85
N ALA A 113 -6.29 6.04 -3.97
CA ALA A 113 -5.45 7.17 -4.31
C ALA A 113 -4.15 6.67 -4.93
N ALA A 114 -3.69 7.40 -5.93
CA ALA A 114 -2.39 7.17 -6.54
C ALA A 114 -1.84 8.53 -6.91
N THR A 115 -0.75 8.93 -6.28
CA THR A 115 -0.23 10.28 -6.48
C THR A 115 1.16 10.22 -7.08
N ALA A 116 1.45 11.19 -7.93
CA ALA A 116 2.72 11.31 -8.62
C ALA A 116 3.45 12.57 -8.22
N ASN A 117 3.28 12.99 -7.03
CA ASN A 117 3.86 14.25 -6.60
C ASN A 117 4.83 14.07 -5.49
#